data_d9c97905735b5e82ea822f7589cc145d
#
_entry.id   d9c97905735b5e82ea822f7589cc145d
#
_cell.length_a   1.000
_cell.length_b   1.000
_cell.length_c   1.000
_cell.angle_alpha   90.00
_cell.angle_beta   90.00
_cell.angle_gamma   90.00
#
_symmetry.space_group_name_H-M   'P 1'
#
loop_
_entity.id
_entity.type
_entity.pdbx_description
1 polymer ?
#
loop_
_entity_poly.entity_id
_entity_poly.type
_entity_poly.pdbx_seq_one_letter_code
_entity_poly.pdbx_strand_id
1 'polypeptide(L)'
;MKAVKLRTIVYITGLFLLSSLAKQCEKHITILISLDGFRADYVNRLFFLKNHTTYIGDLMMGSAYASSGIRSVFPSITFPNHMTMATGKYVDEHGIVSKHFYIPSKKKTVHINGISDSEFWEIVHGEPIWASYAKMHGQSKVACISWFGCNKPYHGIKLTNYVSFNMNHSWAYLVDKLISYLQNGVEFVLMYFPEPDYTGHHYGPDSHHIDRKLLEIDNNIGYLISSLQHADFYDKANIILTSDHGMTAVKDEVVIPPRHDFKIWSEHDSYWLIQPNPGKTAEVMAYLKSFNKHNYFEVVEKQNLPDRYHFQASSRIPKLIIMAKPGKLKGQHGYKSRHYEMKAVFIARGPSFLPFPVSDKFCTKHTAQVVKEVLCIPQHLTRSQKNLLNFVKSISQ
;
A
#
# COMPACT_ATOMS: atom_id res chain seq x y z
N MET A 1 26.11 -7.30 -64.03
CA MET A 1 26.36 -7.66 -62.61
C MET A 1 26.66 -6.44 -61.71
N LYS A 2 25.83 -5.40 -61.71
CA LYS A 2 26.05 -4.21 -60.82
C LYS A 2 24.80 -3.75 -60.05
N ALA A 3 23.70 -4.46 -60.09
CA ALA A 3 22.43 -4.01 -59.46
C ALA A 3 22.06 -4.74 -58.14
N VAL A 4 22.81 -5.76 -57.71
CA VAL A 4 22.45 -6.58 -56.54
C VAL A 4 23.11 -6.09 -55.24
N LYS A 5 24.20 -5.30 -55.29
CA LYS A 5 24.90 -4.84 -54.07
C LYS A 5 24.25 -3.64 -53.33
N LEU A 6 23.36 -2.90 -53.96
CA LEU A 6 22.80 -1.69 -53.37
C LEU A 6 21.57 -1.97 -52.49
N ARG A 7 20.84 -3.07 -52.70
CA ARG A 7 19.64 -3.40 -51.89
C ARG A 7 19.96 -4.03 -50.54
N THR A 8 21.08 -4.71 -50.39
CA THR A 8 21.47 -5.40 -49.17
C THR A 8 21.98 -4.43 -48.08
N ILE A 9 22.60 -3.32 -48.49
CA ILE A 9 23.14 -2.31 -47.57
C ILE A 9 22.01 -1.48 -46.94
N VAL A 10 20.92 -1.21 -47.68
CA VAL A 10 19.78 -0.43 -47.16
C VAL A 10 18.98 -1.21 -46.08
N TYR A 11 18.91 -2.55 -46.19
CA TYR A 11 18.24 -3.38 -45.18
C TYR A 11 19.03 -3.52 -43.88
N ILE A 12 20.35 -3.56 -43.93
CA ILE A 12 21.20 -3.70 -42.76
C ILE A 12 21.26 -2.38 -41.97
N THR A 13 21.32 -1.24 -42.63
CA THR A 13 21.26 0.08 -41.97
C THR A 13 19.88 0.40 -41.40
N GLY A 14 18.79 -0.07 -42.03
CA GLY A 14 17.43 0.07 -41.51
C GLY A 14 17.18 -0.77 -40.25
N LEU A 15 17.74 -1.96 -40.15
CA LEU A 15 17.67 -2.79 -38.94
C LEU A 15 18.49 -2.25 -37.74
N PHE A 16 19.65 -1.64 -38.02
CA PHE A 16 20.46 -0.99 -36.98
C PHE A 16 19.86 0.33 -36.46
N LEU A 17 19.11 1.06 -37.28
CA LEU A 17 18.42 2.28 -36.90
C LEU A 17 17.12 2.00 -36.09
N LEU A 18 16.46 0.85 -36.28
CA LEU A 18 15.29 0.44 -35.52
C LEU A 18 15.65 -0.15 -34.15
N SER A 19 16.88 -0.60 -33.94
CA SER A 19 17.34 -1.12 -32.64
C SER A 19 17.78 -0.02 -31.64
N SER A 20 17.95 1.23 -32.10
CA SER A 20 18.47 2.33 -31.27
C SER A 20 17.40 3.20 -30.60
N LEU A 21 16.10 2.89 -30.77
CA LEU A 21 14.99 3.69 -30.23
C LEU A 21 14.21 3.02 -29.10
N ALA A 22 14.63 1.85 -28.64
CA ALA A 22 14.13 1.33 -27.37
C ALA A 22 14.76 2.16 -26.25
N LYS A 23 14.03 3.15 -25.73
CA LYS A 23 14.46 3.96 -24.60
C LYS A 23 14.89 3.04 -23.47
N GLN A 24 16.19 3.04 -23.16
CA GLN A 24 16.72 2.23 -22.09
C GLN A 24 16.18 2.81 -20.78
N CYS A 25 15.44 2.02 -20.02
CA CYS A 25 14.96 2.42 -18.72
C CYS A 25 16.14 2.66 -17.78
N GLU A 26 16.28 3.87 -17.28
CA GLU A 26 17.33 4.25 -16.35
C GLU A 26 16.91 3.83 -14.93
N LYS A 27 17.64 2.88 -14.37
CA LYS A 27 17.36 2.32 -13.06
C LYS A 27 18.10 3.10 -11.95
N HIS A 28 17.35 3.53 -10.95
CA HIS A 28 17.88 4.17 -9.76
C HIS A 28 17.55 3.36 -8.50
N ILE A 29 18.38 3.51 -7.46
CA ILE A 29 18.05 3.02 -6.12
C ILE A 29 16.63 3.50 -5.78
N THR A 30 15.79 2.62 -5.24
CA THR A 30 14.41 2.96 -4.91
C THR A 30 14.09 2.53 -3.48
N ILE A 31 13.57 3.45 -2.69
CA ILE A 31 13.18 3.28 -1.28
C ILE A 31 11.69 3.55 -1.18
N LEU A 32 10.90 2.51 -0.87
CA LEU A 32 9.47 2.61 -0.59
C LEU A 32 9.26 2.58 0.93
N ILE A 33 8.73 3.66 1.49
CA ILE A 33 8.46 3.80 2.92
C ILE A 33 6.96 3.93 3.14
N SER A 34 6.40 3.07 3.97
CA SER A 34 5.01 3.14 4.42
C SER A 34 4.96 3.52 5.90
N LEU A 35 4.32 4.66 6.19
CA LEU A 35 3.95 5.08 7.55
C LEU A 35 2.52 4.68 7.79
N ASP A 36 2.27 3.74 8.71
CA ASP A 36 0.92 3.21 8.94
C ASP A 36 -0.04 4.30 9.43
N GLY A 37 -1.23 4.37 8.82
CA GLY A 37 -2.28 5.28 9.24
C GLY A 37 -1.96 6.78 9.07
N PHE A 38 -0.92 7.15 8.29
CA PHE A 38 -0.57 8.56 8.08
C PHE A 38 -1.58 9.22 7.13
N ARG A 39 -2.61 9.81 7.74
CA ARG A 39 -3.70 10.52 7.07
C ARG A 39 -3.18 11.70 6.26
N ALA A 40 -3.71 11.91 5.06
CA ALA A 40 -3.19 12.90 4.12
C ALA A 40 -3.11 14.33 4.69
N ASP A 41 -4.09 14.75 5.50
CA ASP A 41 -4.13 16.08 6.11
C ASP A 41 -3.15 16.27 7.28
N TYR A 42 -2.53 15.20 7.77
CA TYR A 42 -1.48 15.31 8.78
C TYR A 42 -0.27 16.12 8.29
N VAL A 43 -0.03 16.15 6.97
CA VAL A 43 0.99 17.05 6.39
C VAL A 43 0.67 18.51 6.69
N ASN A 44 -0.56 18.95 6.41
CA ASN A 44 -0.99 20.32 6.70
C ASN A 44 -0.99 20.61 8.21
N ARG A 45 -1.47 19.65 9.01
CA ARG A 45 -1.46 19.77 10.48
C ARG A 45 -0.03 19.96 11.00
N LEU A 46 0.91 19.19 10.49
CA LEU A 46 2.34 19.30 10.84
C LEU A 46 2.91 20.67 10.45
N PHE A 47 2.58 21.21 9.28
CA PHE A 47 2.99 22.56 8.88
C PHE A 47 2.53 23.64 9.87
N PHE A 48 1.30 23.54 10.36
CA PHE A 48 0.82 24.46 11.41
C PHE A 48 1.59 24.29 12.72
N LEU A 49 1.87 23.05 13.15
CA LEU A 49 2.60 22.78 14.39
C LEU A 49 4.03 23.28 14.37
N LYS A 50 4.69 23.32 13.21
CA LYS A 50 6.11 23.72 13.02
C LYS A 50 6.30 25.04 12.27
N ASN A 51 5.29 25.90 12.22
CA ASN A 51 5.37 27.19 11.52
C ASN A 51 5.88 27.04 10.07
N HIS A 52 5.36 26.03 9.36
CA HIS A 52 5.67 25.71 7.96
C HIS A 52 7.09 25.19 7.67
N THR A 53 7.96 25.02 8.67
CA THR A 53 9.31 24.47 8.49
C THR A 53 9.34 23.00 8.93
N THR A 54 9.29 22.07 7.97
CA THR A 54 9.22 20.63 8.24
C THR A 54 10.12 19.83 7.31
N TYR A 55 10.68 18.72 7.79
CA TYR A 55 11.47 17.80 6.96
C TYR A 55 10.61 17.09 5.90
N ILE A 56 9.33 16.82 6.21
CA ILE A 56 8.39 16.33 5.20
C ILE A 56 8.18 17.40 4.12
N GLY A 57 8.13 18.68 4.47
CA GLY A 57 8.09 19.80 3.52
C GLY A 57 9.33 19.84 2.64
N ASP A 58 10.52 19.64 3.20
CA ASP A 58 11.77 19.56 2.43
C ASP A 58 11.73 18.38 1.44
N LEU A 59 11.20 17.22 1.88
CA LEU A 59 11.03 16.07 1.00
C LEU A 59 10.03 16.37 -0.14
N MET A 60 9.01 17.22 0.09
CA MET A 60 8.02 17.61 -0.91
C MET A 60 8.57 18.60 -1.94
N MET A 61 9.59 19.38 -1.60
CA MET A 61 10.19 20.34 -2.54
C MET A 61 10.76 19.61 -3.76
N GLY A 62 10.27 19.95 -4.96
CA GLY A 62 10.70 19.32 -6.20
C GLY A 62 10.20 17.88 -6.40
N SER A 63 9.24 17.43 -5.62
CA SER A 63 8.64 16.09 -5.70
C SER A 63 7.28 16.05 -6.39
N ALA A 64 6.84 14.85 -6.77
CA ALA A 64 5.44 14.57 -7.04
C ALA A 64 4.73 14.27 -5.72
N TYR A 65 3.62 14.95 -5.42
CA TYR A 65 2.86 14.69 -4.20
C TYR A 65 1.35 14.83 -4.40
N ALA A 66 0.59 14.11 -3.59
CA ALA A 66 -0.86 14.13 -3.59
C ALA A 66 -1.37 15.12 -2.54
N SER A 67 -1.66 16.36 -2.93
CA SER A 67 -2.12 17.43 -2.00
C SER A 67 -3.41 17.06 -1.25
N SER A 68 -4.30 16.29 -1.88
CA SER A 68 -5.52 15.77 -1.26
C SER A 68 -5.40 14.32 -0.79
N GLY A 69 -4.18 13.78 -0.78
CA GLY A 69 -3.89 12.37 -0.49
C GLY A 69 -4.35 11.40 -1.57
N ILE A 70 -3.86 10.17 -1.47
CA ILE A 70 -4.26 9.04 -2.31
C ILE A 70 -5.35 8.21 -1.63
N ARG A 71 -6.11 7.46 -2.42
CA ARG A 71 -7.14 6.56 -1.88
C ARG A 71 -6.52 5.24 -1.49
N SER A 72 -6.83 4.74 -0.29
CA SER A 72 -6.67 3.32 0.04
C SER A 72 -7.63 2.46 -0.80
N VAL A 73 -7.32 1.16 -1.00
CA VAL A 73 -8.34 0.23 -1.50
C VAL A 73 -9.31 -0.13 -0.37
N PHE A 74 -10.50 -0.65 -0.74
CA PHE A 74 -11.46 -1.12 0.25
C PHE A 74 -11.19 -2.61 0.60
N PRO A 75 -11.23 -2.97 1.88
CA PRO A 75 -11.32 -2.13 3.07
C PRO A 75 -10.01 -1.37 3.36
N SER A 76 -10.14 -0.16 3.93
CA SER A 76 -8.99 0.70 4.23
C SER A 76 -8.26 0.21 5.49
N ILE A 77 -7.65 -0.98 5.43
CA ILE A 77 -6.92 -1.62 6.53
C ILE A 77 -5.53 -2.07 6.09
N THR A 78 -4.65 -2.23 7.05
CA THR A 78 -3.20 -2.44 6.89
C THR A 78 -2.85 -3.58 5.93
N PHE A 79 -3.25 -4.82 6.22
CA PHE A 79 -2.79 -5.97 5.43
C PHE A 79 -3.32 -5.98 3.99
N PRO A 80 -4.62 -5.72 3.70
CA PRO A 80 -5.11 -5.57 2.35
C PRO A 80 -4.37 -4.49 1.55
N ASN A 81 -4.13 -3.30 2.14
CA ASN A 81 -3.49 -2.21 1.42
C ASN A 81 -1.99 -2.46 1.19
N HIS A 82 -1.26 -3.02 2.17
CA HIS A 82 0.14 -3.41 1.97
C HIS A 82 0.29 -4.51 0.91
N MET A 83 -0.62 -5.48 0.88
CA MET A 83 -0.61 -6.50 -0.17
C MET A 83 -0.97 -5.91 -1.54
N THR A 84 -1.89 -4.95 -1.58
CA THR A 84 -2.19 -4.18 -2.81
C THR A 84 -0.97 -3.41 -3.30
N MET A 85 -0.24 -2.70 -2.41
CA MET A 85 1.01 -2.01 -2.75
C MET A 85 2.12 -2.97 -3.18
N ALA A 86 2.12 -4.19 -2.64
CA ALA A 86 3.11 -5.20 -2.99
C ALA A 86 2.86 -5.86 -4.34
N THR A 87 1.59 -6.13 -4.70
CA THR A 87 1.25 -6.93 -5.87
C THR A 87 0.70 -6.14 -7.04
N GLY A 88 0.20 -4.92 -6.79
CA GLY A 88 -0.55 -4.13 -7.77
C GLY A 88 -1.93 -4.71 -8.08
N LYS A 89 -2.46 -5.60 -7.24
CA LYS A 89 -3.77 -6.23 -7.36
C LYS A 89 -4.76 -5.64 -6.36
N TYR A 90 -6.04 -5.71 -6.67
CA TYR A 90 -7.09 -5.39 -5.72
C TYR A 90 -7.34 -6.54 -4.74
N VAL A 91 -8.13 -6.27 -3.71
CA VAL A 91 -8.40 -7.19 -2.60
C VAL A 91 -9.07 -8.49 -3.07
N ASP A 92 -10.00 -8.42 -4.02
CA ASP A 92 -10.65 -9.59 -4.62
C ASP A 92 -9.71 -10.42 -5.51
N GLU A 93 -8.63 -9.81 -6.03
CA GLU A 93 -7.60 -10.48 -6.81
C GLU A 93 -6.53 -11.14 -5.95
N HIS A 94 -5.94 -10.41 -4.96
CA HIS A 94 -4.89 -10.97 -4.10
C HIS A 94 -5.42 -11.77 -2.92
N GLY A 95 -6.70 -11.62 -2.58
CA GLY A 95 -7.41 -12.47 -1.63
C GLY A 95 -7.21 -12.15 -0.13
N ILE A 96 -6.41 -11.16 0.25
CA ILE A 96 -6.27 -10.72 1.64
C ILE A 96 -7.39 -9.72 1.96
N VAL A 97 -8.44 -10.21 2.57
CA VAL A 97 -9.66 -9.43 2.84
C VAL A 97 -9.67 -8.81 4.23
N SER A 98 -8.84 -9.31 5.16
CA SER A 98 -8.73 -8.86 6.55
C SER A 98 -7.48 -9.43 7.20
N LYS A 99 -7.24 -9.07 8.48
CA LYS A 99 -6.24 -9.70 9.35
C LYS A 99 -6.62 -11.14 9.73
N HIS A 100 -7.92 -11.36 9.99
CA HIS A 100 -8.52 -12.67 10.24
C HIS A 100 -9.63 -12.89 9.21
N PHE A 101 -9.65 -14.05 8.56
CA PHE A 101 -10.71 -14.34 7.60
C PHE A 101 -10.88 -15.85 7.36
N TYR A 102 -12.09 -16.23 6.98
CA TYR A 102 -12.40 -17.61 6.64
C TYR A 102 -12.05 -17.91 5.19
N ILE A 103 -11.47 -19.08 4.95
CA ILE A 103 -11.13 -19.60 3.61
C ILE A 103 -12.10 -20.76 3.31
N PRO A 104 -13.12 -20.56 2.46
CA PRO A 104 -14.13 -21.59 2.18
C PRO A 104 -13.56 -22.88 1.61
N SER A 105 -12.61 -22.80 0.68
CA SER A 105 -11.97 -23.98 0.06
C SER A 105 -11.20 -24.84 1.06
N LYS A 106 -10.64 -24.24 2.11
CA LYS A 106 -9.90 -24.93 3.17
C LYS A 106 -10.75 -25.15 4.43
N LYS A 107 -12.00 -24.68 4.47
CA LYS A 107 -12.95 -24.75 5.61
C LYS A 107 -12.33 -24.29 6.94
N LYS A 108 -11.42 -23.30 6.92
CA LYS A 108 -10.73 -22.80 8.11
C LYS A 108 -10.68 -21.28 8.16
N THR A 109 -10.67 -20.73 9.38
CA THR A 109 -10.32 -19.34 9.63
C THR A 109 -8.81 -19.24 9.81
N VAL A 110 -8.20 -18.23 9.22
CA VAL A 110 -6.76 -17.96 9.33
C VAL A 110 -6.52 -16.57 9.94
N HIS A 111 -5.45 -16.48 10.72
CA HIS A 111 -4.83 -15.22 11.07
C HIS A 111 -3.65 -15.01 10.13
N ILE A 112 -3.56 -13.87 9.47
CA ILE A 112 -2.59 -13.66 8.38
C ILE A 112 -1.13 -13.88 8.82
N ASN A 113 -0.76 -13.48 10.04
CA ASN A 113 0.58 -13.68 10.59
C ASN A 113 0.86 -15.13 11.00
N GLY A 114 -0.18 -15.95 11.17
CA GLY A 114 -0.08 -17.37 11.53
C GLY A 114 -0.04 -18.32 10.34
N ILE A 115 -0.12 -17.80 9.11
CA ILE A 115 -0.04 -18.63 7.90
C ILE A 115 1.41 -19.11 7.74
N SER A 116 1.59 -20.42 7.55
CA SER A 116 2.91 -21.02 7.32
C SER A 116 3.55 -20.51 6.02
N ASP A 117 4.88 -20.60 5.91
CA ASP A 117 5.61 -20.18 4.71
C ASP A 117 5.15 -20.95 3.46
N SER A 118 4.83 -22.21 3.59
CA SER A 118 4.35 -23.06 2.49
C SER A 118 2.94 -22.70 2.01
N GLU A 119 2.06 -22.24 2.91
CA GLU A 119 0.68 -21.90 2.56
C GLU A 119 0.49 -20.43 2.16
N PHE A 120 1.43 -19.55 2.50
CA PHE A 120 1.21 -18.10 2.38
C PHE A 120 0.86 -17.72 0.93
N TRP A 121 1.69 -18.10 -0.03
CA TRP A 121 1.49 -17.75 -1.44
C TRP A 121 0.48 -18.64 -2.18
N GLU A 122 -0.02 -19.70 -1.56
CA GLU A 122 -1.23 -20.39 -2.02
C GLU A 122 -2.50 -19.61 -1.66
N ILE A 123 -2.47 -18.92 -0.53
CA ILE A 123 -3.57 -18.11 -0.02
C ILE A 123 -3.53 -16.70 -0.62
N VAL A 124 -2.35 -16.14 -0.78
CA VAL A 124 -2.12 -14.79 -1.35
C VAL A 124 -1.78 -14.92 -2.82
N HIS A 125 -2.56 -14.26 -3.66
CA HIS A 125 -2.38 -14.35 -5.10
C HIS A 125 -1.69 -13.11 -5.66
N GLY A 126 -0.69 -13.32 -6.49
CA GLY A 126 0.04 -12.26 -7.18
C GLY A 126 1.51 -12.22 -6.79
N GLU A 127 2.33 -11.89 -7.78
CA GLU A 127 3.77 -11.75 -7.59
C GLU A 127 4.07 -10.42 -6.89
N PRO A 128 4.73 -10.43 -5.73
CA PRO A 128 5.09 -9.20 -5.05
C PRO A 128 6.28 -8.51 -5.74
N ILE A 129 6.28 -7.17 -5.72
CA ILE A 129 7.29 -6.35 -6.40
C ILE A 129 8.73 -6.69 -6.01
N TRP A 130 8.96 -7.06 -4.75
CA TRP A 130 10.30 -7.49 -4.29
C TRP A 130 10.75 -8.79 -4.93
N ALA A 131 9.83 -9.75 -5.14
CA ALA A 131 10.15 -11.00 -5.83
C ALA A 131 10.37 -10.77 -7.32
N SER A 132 9.56 -9.93 -7.97
CA SER A 132 9.77 -9.52 -9.36
C SER A 132 11.17 -8.93 -9.56
N TYR A 133 11.59 -8.00 -8.68
CA TYR A 133 12.91 -7.39 -8.75
C TYR A 133 14.04 -8.40 -8.47
N ALA A 134 13.85 -9.23 -7.43
CA ALA A 134 14.83 -10.27 -7.07
C ALA A 134 15.04 -11.32 -8.17
N LYS A 135 14.00 -11.67 -8.93
CA LYS A 135 14.12 -12.54 -10.13
C LYS A 135 15.02 -11.95 -11.21
N MET A 136 14.93 -10.63 -11.41
CA MET A 136 15.67 -9.94 -12.46
C MET A 136 17.11 -9.63 -12.09
N HIS A 137 17.36 -9.30 -10.81
CA HIS A 137 18.63 -8.70 -10.36
C HIS A 137 19.32 -9.48 -9.24
N GLY A 138 18.68 -10.51 -8.68
CA GLY A 138 19.19 -11.30 -7.57
C GLY A 138 18.60 -10.88 -6.22
N GLN A 139 18.51 -11.83 -5.31
CA GLN A 139 17.88 -11.64 -3.98
C GLN A 139 18.66 -10.66 -3.10
N SER A 140 19.98 -10.58 -3.28
CA SER A 140 20.85 -9.66 -2.55
C SER A 140 20.62 -8.18 -2.89
N LYS A 141 19.92 -7.88 -4.00
CA LYS A 141 19.61 -6.53 -4.45
C LYS A 141 18.37 -5.93 -3.80
N VAL A 142 17.64 -6.72 -3.00
CA VAL A 142 16.41 -6.31 -2.34
C VAL A 142 16.56 -6.40 -0.83
N ALA A 143 16.04 -5.40 -0.11
CA ALA A 143 15.88 -5.45 1.33
C ALA A 143 14.45 -5.13 1.75
N CYS A 144 14.00 -5.81 2.81
CA CYS A 144 12.73 -5.51 3.46
C CYS A 144 12.94 -5.24 4.95
N ILE A 145 12.48 -4.09 5.38
CA ILE A 145 12.55 -3.63 6.77
C ILE A 145 11.14 -3.55 7.32
N SER A 146 10.77 -4.50 8.16
CA SER A 146 9.43 -4.62 8.79
C SER A 146 8.25 -4.78 7.81
N TRP A 147 8.49 -4.95 6.51
CA TRP A 147 7.44 -5.01 5.50
C TRP A 147 6.71 -6.36 5.53
N PHE A 148 5.37 -6.30 5.49
CA PHE A 148 4.51 -7.48 5.52
C PHE A 148 4.70 -8.41 4.32
N GLY A 149 4.85 -9.70 4.59
CA GLY A 149 4.95 -10.76 3.57
C GLY A 149 6.36 -11.00 3.01
N CYS A 150 7.32 -10.09 3.24
CA CYS A 150 8.69 -10.25 2.76
C CYS A 150 9.46 -11.42 3.38
N ASN A 151 9.08 -11.83 4.58
CA ASN A 151 9.66 -13.00 5.27
C ASN A 151 9.16 -14.33 4.70
N LYS A 152 8.15 -14.28 3.83
CA LYS A 152 7.55 -15.48 3.22
C LYS A 152 8.21 -15.76 1.88
N PRO A 153 8.91 -16.89 1.71
CA PRO A 153 9.55 -17.24 0.44
C PRO A 153 8.54 -17.30 -0.70
N TYR A 154 8.78 -16.58 -1.79
CA TYR A 154 7.93 -16.58 -2.96
C TYR A 154 8.52 -17.48 -4.05
N HIS A 155 7.96 -18.68 -4.26
CA HIS A 155 8.42 -19.63 -5.28
C HIS A 155 9.95 -19.79 -5.32
N GLY A 156 10.56 -20.06 -4.16
CA GLY A 156 12.01 -20.25 -4.01
C GLY A 156 12.82 -18.96 -3.81
N ILE A 157 12.23 -17.78 -3.96
CA ILE A 157 12.89 -16.50 -3.65
C ILE A 157 12.74 -16.23 -2.16
N LYS A 158 13.85 -16.23 -1.43
CA LYS A 158 13.93 -15.91 -0.01
C LYS A 158 14.91 -14.75 0.18
N LEU A 159 14.41 -13.59 0.59
CA LEU A 159 15.26 -12.43 0.83
C LEU A 159 16.17 -12.66 2.03
N THR A 160 17.45 -12.32 1.88
CA THR A 160 18.46 -12.40 2.96
C THR A 160 18.57 -11.08 3.73
N ASN A 161 18.33 -9.95 3.04
CA ASN A 161 18.34 -8.63 3.64
C ASN A 161 16.93 -8.32 4.21
N TYR A 162 16.69 -8.79 5.43
CA TYR A 162 15.38 -8.70 6.07
C TYR A 162 15.50 -8.33 7.54
N VAL A 163 14.70 -7.36 7.98
CA VAL A 163 14.47 -7.02 9.39
C VAL A 163 13.03 -7.36 9.73
N SER A 164 12.82 -8.25 10.70
CA SER A 164 11.49 -8.62 11.20
C SER A 164 10.78 -7.43 11.82
N PHE A 165 9.46 -7.38 11.67
CA PHE A 165 8.65 -6.40 12.40
C PHE A 165 8.78 -6.60 13.91
N ASN A 166 9.08 -5.50 14.62
CA ASN A 166 9.08 -5.45 16.07
C ASN A 166 8.72 -4.02 16.50
N MET A 167 7.69 -3.87 17.33
CA MET A 167 7.25 -2.58 17.86
C MET A 167 8.33 -1.81 18.64
N ASN A 168 9.33 -2.52 19.19
CA ASN A 168 10.44 -1.94 19.94
C ASN A 168 11.60 -1.43 19.05
N HIS A 169 11.57 -1.65 17.75
CA HIS A 169 12.57 -1.09 16.86
C HIS A 169 12.38 0.42 16.75
N SER A 170 13.42 1.17 17.13
CA SER A 170 13.44 2.62 16.93
C SER A 170 13.53 2.95 15.43
N TRP A 171 13.04 4.13 15.04
CA TRP A 171 13.21 4.62 13.68
C TRP A 171 14.70 4.68 13.29
N ALA A 172 15.57 5.20 14.18
CA ALA A 172 17.00 5.29 13.92
C ALA A 172 17.60 3.92 13.58
N TYR A 173 17.26 2.87 14.35
CA TYR A 173 17.70 1.51 14.05
C TYR A 173 17.28 1.04 12.65
N LEU A 174 16.02 1.32 12.26
CA LEU A 174 15.52 0.92 10.94
C LEU A 174 16.21 1.70 9.81
N VAL A 175 16.48 3.00 10.00
CA VAL A 175 17.22 3.84 9.04
C VAL A 175 18.67 3.39 8.94
N ASP A 176 19.35 3.10 10.07
CA ASP A 176 20.73 2.59 10.06
C ASP A 176 20.82 1.26 9.29
N LYS A 177 19.82 0.38 9.43
CA LYS A 177 19.73 -0.85 8.63
C LYS A 177 19.55 -0.55 7.15
N LEU A 178 18.68 0.42 6.81
CA LEU A 178 18.48 0.86 5.42
C LEU A 178 19.81 1.34 4.82
N ILE A 179 20.53 2.24 5.49
CA ILE A 179 21.83 2.77 5.03
C ILE A 179 22.86 1.63 4.85
N SER A 180 22.96 0.74 5.85
CA SER A 180 23.84 -0.41 5.76
C SER A 180 23.52 -1.30 4.55
N TYR A 181 22.26 -1.55 4.24
CA TYR A 181 21.86 -2.33 3.06
C TYR A 181 22.24 -1.63 1.76
N LEU A 182 22.03 -0.31 1.64
CA LEU A 182 22.42 0.46 0.46
C LEU A 182 23.94 0.42 0.25
N GLN A 183 24.74 0.60 1.31
CA GLN A 183 26.21 0.50 1.27
C GLN A 183 26.70 -0.89 0.85
N ASN A 184 25.92 -1.94 1.12
CA ASN A 184 26.18 -3.32 0.67
C ASN A 184 25.58 -3.63 -0.71
N GLY A 185 25.17 -2.62 -1.47
CA GLY A 185 24.75 -2.75 -2.87
C GLY A 185 23.32 -3.22 -3.07
N VAL A 186 22.44 -3.06 -2.06
CA VAL A 186 21.00 -3.19 -2.23
C VAL A 186 20.49 -2.03 -3.08
N GLU A 187 19.56 -2.30 -3.98
CA GLU A 187 19.05 -1.33 -4.95
C GLU A 187 17.55 -1.04 -4.74
N PHE A 188 16.83 -1.93 -4.07
CA PHE A 188 15.42 -1.76 -3.75
C PHE A 188 15.15 -2.07 -2.27
N VAL A 189 14.60 -1.10 -1.54
CA VAL A 189 14.25 -1.22 -0.11
C VAL A 189 12.76 -0.95 0.08
N LEU A 190 12.09 -1.86 0.80
CA LEU A 190 10.76 -1.64 1.34
C LEU A 190 10.88 -1.49 2.86
N MET A 191 10.32 -0.41 3.42
CA MET A 191 10.35 -0.12 4.85
C MET A 191 8.96 0.24 5.35
N TYR A 192 8.57 -0.35 6.48
CA TYR A 192 7.30 -0.09 7.15
C TYR A 192 7.54 0.41 8.58
N PHE A 193 6.74 1.39 8.98
CA PHE A 193 6.73 1.93 10.33
C PHE A 193 5.28 2.03 10.87
N PRO A 194 5.01 1.55 12.09
CA PRO A 194 3.63 1.35 12.59
C PRO A 194 2.94 2.61 13.11
N GLU A 195 3.56 3.78 12.97
CA GLU A 195 3.04 5.05 13.42
C GLU A 195 2.71 5.99 12.24
N PRO A 196 1.71 6.83 12.37
CA PRO A 196 0.95 7.21 13.58
C PRO A 196 -0.27 6.33 13.91
N ASP A 197 -0.48 5.20 13.22
CA ASP A 197 -1.64 4.33 13.39
C ASP A 197 -1.82 3.87 14.84
N TYR A 198 -0.76 3.33 15.44
CA TYR A 198 -0.79 2.85 16.82
C TYR A 198 -1.21 3.96 17.81
N THR A 199 -0.65 5.15 17.68
CA THR A 199 -1.03 6.32 18.49
C THR A 199 -2.48 6.73 18.21
N GLY A 200 -2.92 6.68 16.95
CA GLY A 200 -4.28 7.00 16.53
C GLY A 200 -5.34 6.08 17.13
N HIS A 201 -5.08 4.78 17.18
CA HIS A 201 -5.97 3.81 17.82
C HIS A 201 -6.14 4.07 19.32
N HIS A 202 -5.08 4.45 20.03
CA HIS A 202 -5.11 4.63 21.48
C HIS A 202 -5.76 5.96 21.91
N TYR A 203 -5.44 7.04 21.18
CA TYR A 203 -5.76 8.40 21.63
C TYR A 203 -6.70 9.15 20.69
N GLY A 204 -7.03 8.58 19.54
CA GLY A 204 -7.81 9.25 18.50
C GLY A 204 -6.95 10.09 17.56
N PRO A 205 -7.42 10.23 16.28
CA PRO A 205 -6.64 10.83 15.19
C PRO A 205 -6.42 12.34 15.34
N ASP A 206 -7.22 13.01 16.15
CA ASP A 206 -7.19 14.47 16.30
C ASP A 206 -6.65 14.91 17.67
N SER A 207 -6.08 13.96 18.44
CA SER A 207 -5.54 14.20 19.79
C SER A 207 -4.19 14.92 19.77
N HIS A 208 -3.84 15.57 20.90
CA HIS A 208 -2.50 16.12 21.10
C HIS A 208 -1.39 15.05 21.14
N HIS A 209 -1.75 13.78 21.36
CA HIS A 209 -0.79 12.68 21.25
C HIS A 209 -0.38 12.46 19.79
N ILE A 210 -1.33 12.61 18.86
CA ILE A 210 -1.01 12.63 17.42
C ILE A 210 -0.14 13.83 17.07
N ASP A 211 -0.39 15.02 17.61
CA ASP A 211 0.48 16.20 17.37
C ASP A 211 1.93 15.89 17.72
N ARG A 212 2.16 15.34 18.92
CA ARG A 212 3.51 14.95 19.35
C ARG A 212 4.10 13.86 18.46
N LYS A 213 3.29 12.87 18.06
CA LYS A 213 3.75 11.81 17.19
C LYS A 213 4.10 12.31 15.79
N LEU A 214 3.35 13.27 15.24
CA LEU A 214 3.67 13.90 13.96
C LEU A 214 4.98 14.68 14.00
N LEU A 215 5.25 15.41 15.10
CA LEU A 215 6.52 16.09 15.32
C LEU A 215 7.70 15.09 15.41
N GLU A 216 7.49 13.96 16.09
CA GLU A 216 8.47 12.86 16.15
C GLU A 216 8.73 12.27 14.77
N ILE A 217 7.67 11.97 14.01
CA ILE A 217 7.80 11.42 12.64
C ILE A 217 8.54 12.39 11.74
N ASP A 218 8.27 13.68 11.81
CA ASP A 218 8.97 14.68 11.01
C ASP A 218 10.47 14.72 11.34
N ASN A 219 10.83 14.67 12.61
CA ASN A 219 12.23 14.58 13.02
C ASN A 219 12.89 13.26 12.54
N ASN A 220 12.14 12.17 12.54
CA ASN A 220 12.58 10.89 12.01
C ASN A 220 12.83 10.94 10.49
N ILE A 221 11.99 11.66 9.74
CA ILE A 221 12.23 11.94 8.31
C ILE A 221 13.48 12.80 8.13
N GLY A 222 13.71 13.80 9.01
CA GLY A 222 14.95 14.57 9.03
C GLY A 222 16.20 13.69 9.23
N TYR A 223 16.12 12.72 10.16
CA TYR A 223 17.20 11.74 10.36
C TYR A 223 17.44 10.89 9.11
N LEU A 224 16.37 10.41 8.45
CA LEU A 224 16.49 9.67 7.19
C LEU A 224 17.18 10.50 6.10
N ILE A 225 16.73 11.75 5.90
CA ILE A 225 17.29 12.65 4.89
C ILE A 225 18.79 12.86 5.16
N SER A 226 19.16 13.23 6.39
CA SER A 226 20.57 13.47 6.75
C SER A 226 21.43 12.21 6.62
N SER A 227 20.92 11.04 7.01
CA SER A 227 21.62 9.76 6.86
C SER A 227 21.87 9.41 5.40
N LEU A 228 20.89 9.63 4.52
CA LEU A 228 21.03 9.42 3.07
C LEU A 228 22.02 10.42 2.45
N GLN A 229 22.01 11.68 2.91
CA GLN A 229 22.96 12.71 2.47
C GLN A 229 24.40 12.35 2.86
N HIS A 230 24.64 12.00 4.13
CA HIS A 230 25.96 11.59 4.61
C HIS A 230 26.50 10.34 3.90
N ALA A 231 25.63 9.44 3.49
CA ALA A 231 25.99 8.23 2.76
C ALA A 231 26.03 8.42 1.23
N ASP A 232 25.79 9.64 0.71
CA ASP A 232 25.79 10.00 -0.71
C ASP A 232 24.73 9.26 -1.55
N PHE A 233 23.56 8.96 -0.94
CA PHE A 233 22.44 8.32 -1.63
C PHE A 233 21.25 9.25 -1.89
N TYR A 234 21.13 10.40 -1.20
CA TYR A 234 19.92 11.22 -1.21
C TYR A 234 19.49 11.69 -2.61
N ASP A 235 20.43 12.16 -3.43
CA ASP A 235 20.15 12.64 -4.78
C ASP A 235 20.19 11.51 -5.84
N LYS A 236 20.69 10.35 -5.48
CA LYS A 236 20.80 9.17 -6.34
C LYS A 236 19.62 8.21 -6.20
N ALA A 237 18.81 8.36 -5.15
CA ALA A 237 17.73 7.45 -4.84
C ALA A 237 16.35 8.07 -5.13
N ASN A 238 15.44 7.24 -5.61
CA ASN A 238 14.01 7.50 -5.55
C ASN A 238 13.50 7.20 -4.14
N ILE A 239 12.83 8.15 -3.53
CA ILE A 239 12.20 8.02 -2.22
C ILE A 239 10.71 8.16 -2.42
N ILE A 240 9.95 7.10 -2.11
CA ILE A 240 8.49 7.09 -2.14
C ILE A 240 8.01 6.95 -0.69
N LEU A 241 7.49 8.04 -0.13
CA LEU A 241 6.85 8.06 1.19
C LEU A 241 5.34 7.98 1.01
N THR A 242 4.73 6.96 1.58
CA THR A 242 3.29 6.72 1.47
C THR A 242 2.72 6.19 2.79
N SER A 243 1.41 5.97 2.79
CA SER A 243 0.71 5.22 3.83
C SER A 243 -0.28 4.26 3.16
N ASP A 244 -0.75 3.31 3.90
CA ASP A 244 -1.72 2.32 3.50
C ASP A 244 -3.16 2.81 3.64
N HIS A 245 -3.45 3.64 4.64
CA HIS A 245 -4.74 4.28 4.91
C HIS A 245 -4.58 5.52 5.79
N GLY A 246 -5.68 6.17 6.08
CA GLY A 246 -5.78 7.21 7.10
C GLY A 246 -6.42 6.68 8.38
N MET A 247 -6.99 7.58 9.19
CA MET A 247 -7.57 7.29 10.48
C MET A 247 -8.75 8.23 10.74
N THR A 248 -9.87 7.71 11.26
CA THR A 248 -10.99 8.54 11.72
C THR A 248 -11.31 8.27 13.18
N ALA A 249 -11.97 9.22 13.84
CA ALA A 249 -12.48 9.02 15.18
C ALA A 249 -13.73 8.11 15.16
N VAL A 250 -13.93 7.31 16.22
CA VAL A 250 -15.10 6.43 16.40
C VAL A 250 -15.95 6.99 17.54
N LYS A 251 -17.27 7.01 17.40
CA LYS A 251 -18.17 7.64 18.36
C LYS A 251 -18.75 6.67 19.38
N ASP A 252 -19.20 5.52 18.92
CA ASP A 252 -19.90 4.56 19.75
C ASP A 252 -19.63 3.13 19.27
N GLU A 253 -19.67 2.19 20.20
CA GLU A 253 -19.58 0.76 19.90
C GLU A 253 -20.99 0.18 19.81
N VAL A 254 -21.23 -0.59 18.75
CA VAL A 254 -22.48 -1.36 18.60
C VAL A 254 -22.17 -2.82 18.82
N VAL A 255 -22.64 -3.36 19.92
CA VAL A 255 -22.50 -4.80 20.22
C VAL A 255 -23.63 -5.56 19.56
N ILE A 256 -23.31 -6.50 18.68
CA ILE A 256 -24.25 -7.40 18.03
C ILE A 256 -24.04 -8.81 18.58
N PRO A 257 -24.95 -9.36 19.38
CA PRO A 257 -24.80 -10.70 19.92
C PRO A 257 -24.72 -11.76 18.82
N PRO A 258 -23.87 -12.79 18.98
CA PRO A 258 -23.81 -13.89 18.03
C PRO A 258 -25.11 -14.72 18.08
N ARG A 259 -25.46 -15.34 16.93
CA ARG A 259 -26.57 -16.28 16.80
C ARG A 259 -26.14 -17.55 16.08
N HIS A 260 -26.92 -18.63 16.23
CA HIS A 260 -26.63 -19.92 15.61
C HIS A 260 -26.97 -19.98 14.11
N ASP A 261 -27.73 -19.01 13.58
CA ASP A 261 -28.18 -18.95 12.19
C ASP A 261 -27.22 -18.23 11.22
N PHE A 262 -26.08 -17.78 11.71
CA PHE A 262 -24.98 -17.25 10.89
C PHE A 262 -23.60 -17.54 11.47
N LYS A 263 -22.57 -17.40 10.63
CA LYS A 263 -21.15 -17.44 11.03
C LYS A 263 -20.47 -16.14 10.67
N ILE A 264 -19.61 -15.66 11.55
CA ILE A 264 -18.72 -14.51 11.28
C ILE A 264 -17.46 -15.06 10.60
N TRP A 265 -17.23 -14.64 9.35
CA TRP A 265 -16.04 -15.02 8.59
C TRP A 265 -14.85 -14.09 8.81
N SER A 266 -15.14 -12.85 9.16
CA SER A 266 -14.16 -11.85 9.57
C SER A 266 -14.87 -10.80 10.41
N GLU A 267 -14.18 -10.34 11.43
CA GLU A 267 -14.60 -9.25 12.30
C GLU A 267 -13.48 -8.21 12.36
N HIS A 268 -13.85 -6.97 12.10
CA HIS A 268 -13.03 -5.78 12.23
C HIS A 268 -13.92 -4.65 12.73
N ASP A 269 -13.40 -3.73 13.51
CA ASP A 269 -14.20 -2.68 14.15
C ASP A 269 -15.02 -1.83 13.16
N SER A 270 -14.60 -1.75 11.89
CA SER A 270 -15.28 -0.98 10.86
C SER A 270 -16.12 -1.83 9.88
N TYR A 271 -15.94 -3.15 9.84
CA TYR A 271 -16.75 -4.03 8.99
C TYR A 271 -16.75 -5.48 9.49
N TRP A 272 -17.88 -6.17 9.27
CA TRP A 272 -18.00 -7.61 9.54
C TRP A 272 -18.39 -8.35 8.27
N LEU A 273 -17.83 -9.53 8.10
CA LEU A 273 -18.18 -10.47 7.03
C LEU A 273 -19.00 -11.60 7.62
N ILE A 274 -20.28 -11.69 7.23
CA ILE A 274 -21.27 -12.57 7.85
C ILE A 274 -21.83 -13.54 6.83
N GLN A 275 -21.71 -14.83 7.12
CA GLN A 275 -22.31 -15.92 6.33
C GLN A 275 -23.56 -16.45 7.01
N PRO A 276 -24.77 -16.11 6.54
CA PRO A 276 -26.01 -16.73 6.97
C PRO A 276 -26.04 -18.22 6.63
N ASN A 277 -26.72 -19.01 7.46
CA ASN A 277 -27.05 -20.38 7.12
C ASN A 277 -27.96 -20.43 5.88
N PRO A 278 -28.01 -21.55 5.14
CA PRO A 278 -28.91 -21.71 3.99
C PRO A 278 -30.35 -21.30 4.31
N GLY A 279 -30.95 -20.45 3.47
CA GLY A 279 -32.32 -19.95 3.64
C GLY A 279 -32.49 -18.82 4.68
N LYS A 280 -31.47 -18.47 5.47
CA LYS A 280 -31.60 -17.51 6.60
C LYS A 280 -31.15 -16.07 6.28
N THR A 281 -30.83 -15.75 5.02
CA THR A 281 -30.25 -14.44 4.66
C THR A 281 -31.17 -13.27 5.06
N ALA A 282 -32.47 -13.34 4.75
CA ALA A 282 -33.41 -12.25 5.06
C ALA A 282 -33.62 -12.08 6.59
N GLU A 283 -33.72 -13.19 7.32
CA GLU A 283 -33.90 -13.21 8.77
C GLU A 283 -32.66 -12.63 9.49
N VAL A 284 -31.45 -13.06 9.07
CA VAL A 284 -30.19 -12.54 9.61
C VAL A 284 -30.03 -11.06 9.26
N MET A 285 -30.35 -10.63 8.05
CA MET A 285 -30.31 -9.22 7.66
C MET A 285 -31.23 -8.37 8.52
N ALA A 286 -32.47 -8.81 8.78
CA ALA A 286 -33.42 -8.11 9.64
C ALA A 286 -32.89 -8.01 11.08
N TYR A 287 -32.35 -9.11 11.61
CA TYR A 287 -31.72 -9.14 12.92
C TYR A 287 -30.57 -8.11 13.02
N LEU A 288 -29.63 -8.12 12.09
CA LEU A 288 -28.50 -7.19 12.08
C LEU A 288 -28.98 -5.73 12.01
N LYS A 289 -29.97 -5.44 11.16
CA LYS A 289 -30.54 -4.09 11.03
C LYS A 289 -31.25 -3.62 12.29
N SER A 290 -31.78 -4.51 13.14
CA SER A 290 -32.45 -4.13 14.40
C SER A 290 -31.52 -3.44 15.39
N PHE A 291 -30.20 -3.65 15.32
CA PHE A 291 -29.20 -2.96 16.12
C PHE A 291 -28.79 -1.59 15.57
N ASN A 292 -29.22 -1.24 14.37
CA ASN A 292 -28.81 -0.01 13.67
C ASN A 292 -29.75 1.19 13.96
N LYS A 293 -30.23 1.34 15.17
CA LYS A 293 -31.19 2.38 15.59
C LYS A 293 -30.74 3.81 15.26
N HIS A 294 -29.44 4.06 15.34
CA HIS A 294 -28.82 5.38 15.11
C HIS A 294 -28.14 5.50 13.73
N ASN A 295 -28.36 4.55 12.82
CA ASN A 295 -27.78 4.55 11.50
C ASN A 295 -26.22 4.57 11.49
N TYR A 296 -25.60 3.84 12.43
CA TYR A 296 -24.15 3.78 12.58
C TYR A 296 -23.45 2.89 11.56
N PHE A 297 -24.17 1.99 10.91
CA PHE A 297 -23.61 1.09 9.90
C PHE A 297 -24.63 0.80 8.78
N GLU A 298 -24.16 0.13 7.75
CA GLU A 298 -24.97 -0.42 6.67
C GLU A 298 -24.84 -1.94 6.68
N VAL A 299 -25.94 -2.66 6.40
CA VAL A 299 -25.93 -4.10 6.13
C VAL A 299 -26.22 -4.28 4.66
N VAL A 300 -25.26 -4.81 3.92
CA VAL A 300 -25.32 -4.92 2.46
C VAL A 300 -25.13 -6.38 2.04
N GLU A 301 -25.91 -6.84 1.08
CA GLU A 301 -25.63 -8.10 0.42
C GLU A 301 -24.42 -7.97 -0.51
N LYS A 302 -23.59 -9.01 -0.56
CA LYS A 302 -22.40 -9.07 -1.40
C LYS A 302 -22.65 -8.61 -2.84
N GLN A 303 -23.71 -9.08 -3.45
CA GLN A 303 -24.10 -8.77 -4.83
C GLN A 303 -24.45 -7.29 -5.06
N ASN A 304 -24.78 -6.57 -4.00
CA ASN A 304 -25.13 -5.14 -4.04
C ASN A 304 -23.95 -4.22 -3.71
N LEU A 305 -22.77 -4.80 -3.47
CA LEU A 305 -21.55 -3.98 -3.32
C LEU A 305 -21.20 -3.32 -4.65
N PRO A 306 -20.90 -2.04 -4.67
CA PRO A 306 -20.41 -1.39 -5.89
C PRO A 306 -19.10 -2.00 -6.40
N ASP A 307 -19.00 -2.23 -7.71
CA ASP A 307 -17.82 -2.82 -8.37
C ASP A 307 -16.51 -2.08 -8.05
N ARG A 308 -16.60 -0.74 -7.85
CA ARG A 308 -15.45 0.10 -7.48
C ARG A 308 -14.76 -0.29 -6.17
N TYR A 309 -15.36 -1.15 -5.34
CA TYR A 309 -14.71 -1.66 -4.13
C TYR A 309 -13.75 -2.81 -4.42
N HIS A 310 -13.87 -3.45 -5.59
CA HIS A 310 -13.04 -4.61 -5.94
C HIS A 310 -12.96 -5.62 -4.79
N PHE A 311 -14.12 -6.00 -4.29
CA PHE A 311 -14.24 -6.82 -3.09
C PHE A 311 -15.19 -7.99 -3.30
N GLN A 312 -16.26 -7.82 -4.08
CA GLN A 312 -17.32 -8.79 -4.23
C GLN A 312 -16.90 -10.07 -4.99
N ALA A 313 -15.89 -10.01 -5.87
CA ALA A 313 -15.49 -11.18 -6.68
C ALA A 313 -14.78 -12.25 -5.84
N SER A 314 -14.23 -11.91 -4.66
CA SER A 314 -13.55 -12.88 -3.79
C SER A 314 -14.54 -13.90 -3.19
N SER A 315 -14.15 -15.19 -3.24
CA SER A 315 -14.89 -16.29 -2.55
C SER A 315 -14.84 -16.16 -1.02
N ARG A 316 -13.92 -15.35 -0.48
CA ARG A 316 -13.75 -15.08 0.96
C ARG A 316 -14.73 -14.04 1.49
N ILE A 317 -15.50 -13.42 0.61
CA ILE A 317 -16.55 -12.49 0.98
C ILE A 317 -17.88 -13.26 1.02
N PRO A 318 -18.52 -13.34 2.21
CA PRO A 318 -19.78 -14.03 2.42
C PRO A 318 -20.98 -13.23 1.90
N LYS A 319 -22.19 -13.71 2.15
CA LYS A 319 -23.42 -13.12 1.63
C LYS A 319 -23.74 -11.74 2.18
N LEU A 320 -23.42 -11.46 3.45
CA LEU A 320 -23.73 -10.20 4.12
C LEU A 320 -22.45 -9.51 4.60
N ILE A 321 -22.40 -8.21 4.44
CA ILE A 321 -21.36 -7.35 4.93
C ILE A 321 -21.98 -6.25 5.79
N ILE A 322 -21.49 -6.07 7.02
CA ILE A 322 -21.72 -4.87 7.80
C ILE A 322 -20.57 -3.90 7.50
N MET A 323 -20.89 -2.65 7.22
CA MET A 323 -19.93 -1.58 7.03
C MET A 323 -20.28 -0.42 7.95
N ALA A 324 -19.42 -0.14 8.93
CA ALA A 324 -19.61 0.98 9.83
C ALA A 324 -19.45 2.33 9.10
N LYS A 325 -20.08 3.37 9.65
CA LYS A 325 -19.92 4.76 9.22
C LYS A 325 -18.93 5.46 10.16
N PRO A 326 -18.08 6.37 9.65
CA PRO A 326 -17.16 7.14 10.50
C PRO A 326 -17.90 7.88 11.63
N GLY A 327 -17.32 7.89 12.81
CA GLY A 327 -17.91 8.51 13.99
C GLY A 327 -16.84 9.19 14.88
N LYS A 328 -17.19 9.59 16.12
CA LYS A 328 -16.32 10.43 16.96
C LYS A 328 -15.99 9.80 18.32
N LEU A 329 -14.90 9.05 18.50
CA LEU A 329 -14.13 8.79 19.75
C LEU A 329 -13.16 7.62 19.49
N LYS A 330 -11.93 7.58 19.96
CA LYS A 330 -10.81 6.70 19.61
C LYS A 330 -10.55 6.60 18.08
N GLY A 331 -9.39 6.23 17.65
CA GLY A 331 -9.05 6.13 16.24
C GLY A 331 -9.41 4.77 15.65
N GLN A 332 -9.98 4.75 14.44
CA GLN A 332 -10.24 3.54 13.68
C GLN A 332 -10.17 3.80 12.17
N HIS A 333 -9.89 2.77 11.40
CA HIS A 333 -9.84 2.77 9.94
C HIS A 333 -10.61 1.57 9.36
N GLY A 334 -10.51 1.30 8.04
CA GLY A 334 -11.24 0.20 7.38
C GLY A 334 -12.58 0.61 6.77
N TYR A 335 -12.92 1.88 6.82
CA TYR A 335 -14.14 2.44 6.23
C TYR A 335 -14.06 2.50 4.70
N LYS A 336 -15.14 2.99 4.07
CA LYS A 336 -15.15 3.20 2.62
C LYS A 336 -14.01 4.11 2.20
N SER A 337 -13.20 3.69 1.25
CA SER A 337 -11.97 4.38 0.78
C SER A 337 -12.18 5.79 0.21
N ARG A 338 -13.44 6.22 0.03
CA ARG A 338 -13.79 7.59 -0.39
C ARG A 338 -13.94 8.59 0.76
N HIS A 339 -14.00 8.11 2.00
CA HIS A 339 -13.98 9.02 3.14
C HIS A 339 -12.65 9.75 3.16
N TYR A 340 -12.72 11.05 3.40
CA TYR A 340 -11.54 11.92 3.40
C TYR A 340 -10.50 11.41 4.40
N GLU A 341 -10.96 11.01 5.58
CA GLU A 341 -10.12 10.51 6.67
C GLU A 341 -9.40 9.20 6.35
N MET A 342 -9.85 8.46 5.31
CA MET A 342 -9.20 7.22 4.87
C MET A 342 -8.10 7.48 3.82
N LYS A 343 -7.92 8.73 3.39
CA LYS A 343 -6.88 9.06 2.43
C LYS A 343 -5.50 9.03 3.08
N ALA A 344 -4.54 8.46 2.37
CA ALA A 344 -3.16 8.28 2.75
C ALA A 344 -2.24 9.35 2.15
N VAL A 345 -1.14 9.65 2.81
CA VAL A 345 -0.07 10.49 2.24
C VAL A 345 0.58 9.80 1.04
N PHE A 346 1.05 10.59 0.09
CA PHE A 346 1.91 10.11 -1.00
C PHE A 346 2.83 11.24 -1.48
N ILE A 347 4.14 10.98 -1.41
CA ILE A 347 5.21 11.86 -1.86
C ILE A 347 6.22 10.99 -2.62
N ALA A 348 6.65 11.40 -3.82
CA ALA A 348 7.63 10.68 -4.62
C ALA A 348 8.71 11.68 -5.10
N ARG A 349 9.93 11.51 -4.60
CA ARG A 349 11.10 12.35 -4.88
C ARG A 349 12.23 11.50 -5.46
N GLY A 350 13.04 12.10 -6.30
CA GLY A 350 14.26 11.49 -6.81
C GLY A 350 14.40 11.59 -8.33
N PRO A 351 15.47 11.00 -8.88
CA PRO A 351 15.84 11.18 -10.29
C PRO A 351 14.76 10.71 -11.28
N SER A 352 13.91 9.76 -10.93
CA SER A 352 12.86 9.25 -11.81
C SER A 352 11.55 10.05 -11.76
N PHE A 353 11.43 11.07 -10.92
CA PHE A 353 10.19 11.81 -10.74
C PHE A 353 10.23 13.23 -11.28
N LEU A 354 9.07 13.72 -11.71
CA LEU A 354 8.81 15.11 -12.07
C LEU A 354 7.98 15.77 -10.95
N PRO A 355 8.15 17.07 -10.67
CA PRO A 355 7.42 17.78 -9.63
C PRO A 355 5.97 18.10 -10.08
N PHE A 356 5.22 17.07 -10.42
CA PHE A 356 3.83 17.19 -10.85
C PHE A 356 2.87 16.76 -9.73
N PRO A 357 1.68 17.39 -9.67
CA PRO A 357 0.66 16.97 -8.73
C PRO A 357 0.17 15.56 -9.07
N VAL A 358 0.03 14.72 -8.05
CA VAL A 358 -0.53 13.38 -8.17
C VAL A 358 -2.06 13.47 -8.17
N SER A 359 -2.69 12.79 -9.13
CA SER A 359 -4.14 12.81 -9.33
C SER A 359 -4.91 12.30 -8.11
N ASP A 360 -6.06 12.88 -7.81
CA ASP A 360 -7.03 12.40 -6.79
C ASP A 360 -7.62 11.01 -7.09
N LYS A 361 -7.47 10.53 -8.33
CA LYS A 361 -7.84 9.16 -8.75
C LYS A 361 -6.78 8.13 -8.40
N PHE A 362 -5.58 8.57 -8.02
CA PHE A 362 -4.51 7.67 -7.59
C PHE A 362 -4.89 6.93 -6.29
N CYS A 363 -4.51 5.67 -6.20
CA CYS A 363 -4.76 4.85 -5.00
C CYS A 363 -3.56 3.95 -4.70
N THR A 364 -3.56 3.29 -3.56
CA THR A 364 -2.47 2.41 -3.09
C THR A 364 -2.06 1.34 -4.11
N LYS A 365 -2.99 0.87 -4.96
CA LYS A 365 -2.67 -0.05 -6.08
C LYS A 365 -1.65 0.55 -7.07
N HIS A 366 -1.77 1.84 -7.36
CA HIS A 366 -0.88 2.50 -8.32
C HIS A 366 0.54 2.68 -7.77
N THR A 367 0.74 2.60 -6.44
CA THR A 367 2.08 2.62 -5.83
C THR A 367 2.93 1.46 -6.35
N ALA A 368 2.37 0.24 -6.46
CA ALA A 368 3.08 -0.87 -7.09
C ALA A 368 3.47 -0.59 -8.55
N GLN A 369 2.59 0.07 -9.31
CA GLN A 369 2.85 0.41 -10.71
C GLN A 369 3.98 1.46 -10.84
N VAL A 370 3.99 2.47 -9.96
CA VAL A 370 5.09 3.45 -9.88
C VAL A 370 6.40 2.75 -9.57
N VAL A 371 6.43 1.91 -8.54
CA VAL A 371 7.64 1.17 -8.14
C VAL A 371 8.14 0.27 -9.28
N LYS A 372 7.25 -0.44 -9.95
CA LYS A 372 7.62 -1.26 -11.13
C LYS A 372 8.23 -0.42 -12.24
N GLU A 373 7.66 0.75 -12.51
CA GLU A 373 8.14 1.65 -13.55
C GLU A 373 9.55 2.17 -13.26
N VAL A 374 9.78 2.71 -12.05
CA VAL A 374 11.09 3.28 -11.68
C VAL A 374 12.18 2.22 -11.46
N LEU A 375 11.79 0.96 -11.23
CA LEU A 375 12.69 -0.19 -11.14
C LEU A 375 12.85 -0.95 -12.46
N CYS A 376 12.25 -0.46 -13.53
CA CYS A 376 12.28 -1.10 -14.84
C CYS A 376 11.73 -2.53 -14.86
N ILE A 377 10.79 -2.84 -13.97
CA ILE A 377 10.09 -4.13 -13.95
C ILE A 377 9.01 -4.10 -15.04
N PRO A 378 9.03 -5.06 -15.99
CA PRO A 378 8.06 -5.08 -17.08
C PRO A 378 6.62 -5.11 -16.59
N GLN A 379 5.79 -4.25 -17.14
CA GLN A 379 4.35 -4.18 -16.85
C GLN A 379 3.57 -3.64 -18.06
N HIS A 380 2.31 -4.04 -18.16
CA HIS A 380 1.41 -3.48 -19.17
C HIS A 380 0.50 -2.42 -18.51
N LEU A 381 0.65 -1.18 -18.95
CA LEU A 381 -0.17 -0.05 -18.48
C LEU A 381 -1.12 0.38 -19.59
N THR A 382 -2.41 0.50 -19.25
CA THR A 382 -3.40 1.13 -20.12
C THR A 382 -3.11 2.63 -20.26
N ARG A 383 -3.69 3.28 -21.28
CA ARG A 383 -3.57 4.74 -21.45
C ARG A 383 -4.03 5.51 -20.20
N SER A 384 -5.11 5.07 -19.57
CA SER A 384 -5.61 5.70 -18.33
C SER A 384 -4.61 5.57 -17.18
N GLN A 385 -3.96 4.41 -17.01
CA GLN A 385 -2.94 4.22 -16.00
C GLN A 385 -1.69 5.05 -16.28
N LYS A 386 -1.23 5.13 -17.52
CA LYS A 386 -0.12 6.03 -17.90
C LYS A 386 -0.42 7.48 -17.55
N ASN A 387 -1.65 7.95 -17.81
CA ASN A 387 -2.06 9.30 -17.43
C ASN A 387 -2.03 9.55 -15.91
N LEU A 388 -2.29 8.51 -15.09
CA LEU A 388 -2.19 8.62 -13.63
C LEU A 388 -0.73 8.65 -13.14
N LEU A 389 0.21 8.14 -13.94
CA LEU A 389 1.63 8.07 -13.61
C LEU A 389 2.46 9.12 -14.36
N ASN A 390 1.84 10.19 -14.85
CA ASN A 390 2.49 11.23 -15.65
C ASN A 390 3.62 11.98 -14.93
N PHE A 391 3.74 11.86 -13.62
CA PHE A 391 4.84 12.38 -12.82
C PHE A 391 6.09 11.47 -12.83
N VAL A 392 6.01 10.28 -13.42
CA VAL A 392 7.17 9.39 -13.63
C VAL A 392 7.79 9.70 -14.98
N LYS A 393 9.08 10.03 -15.02
CA LYS A 393 9.78 10.49 -16.24
C LYS A 393 9.68 9.53 -17.42
N SER A 394 9.78 8.21 -17.19
CA SER A 394 9.66 7.20 -18.25
C SER A 394 8.29 7.15 -18.93
N ILE A 395 7.24 7.62 -18.23
CA ILE A 395 5.86 7.69 -18.74
C ILE A 395 5.61 9.01 -19.47
N SER A 396 6.22 10.11 -19.01
CA SER A 396 5.97 11.47 -19.51
C SER A 396 6.68 11.78 -20.82
N GLN A 397 7.66 10.99 -21.20
CA GLN A 397 8.44 11.12 -22.44
C GLN A 397 7.96 10.13 -23.50
#